data_475dc6b38722d490f09bbc1e7212f2c8
#
_entry.id   475dc6b38722d490f09bbc1e7212f2c8
#
_cell.length_a   1.000
_cell.length_b   1.000
_cell.length_c   1.000
_cell.angle_alpha   90.00
_cell.angle_beta   90.00
_cell.angle_gamma   90.00
#
_symmetry.space_group_name_H-M   'P 1'
#
loop_
_entity.id
_entity.type
_entity.pdbx_description
1 polymer ?
#
loop_
_entity_poly.entity_id
_entity_poly.type
_entity_poly.pdbx_seq_one_letter_code
_entity_poly.pdbx_strand_id
1 'polypeptide(L)'
;EIYHYEKVAAFGCDFSETAALDLQTKLRDQRKFIVTNIDDQKQADYIRNADDKTLVIMFSDSGEYVQRPQNTDSVRAHWAFENFRGKIVMITSNPDAEKNPLVDYCLLYRHCREVHTHRILYAVLTDLLAYRYHEYLRSRKLLKENRI
;
A
#
# COMPACT_ATOMS: atom_id res chain seq x y z
N GLU A 1 1.08 2.71 11.78
CA GLU A 1 1.70 3.66 10.86
C GLU A 1 0.67 4.53 10.12
N ILE A 2 -0.37 3.99 9.49
CA ILE A 2 -1.36 4.75 8.69
C ILE A 2 -1.87 6.02 9.41
N TYR A 3 -2.05 5.97 10.73
CA TYR A 3 -2.52 7.11 11.52
C TYR A 3 -1.47 8.23 11.61
N HIS A 4 -0.20 7.86 11.76
CA HIS A 4 0.87 8.81 12.07
C HIS A 4 1.35 9.61 10.87
N TYR A 5 1.05 9.14 9.65
CA TYR A 5 1.44 9.84 8.44
C TYR A 5 0.36 10.81 7.98
N GLU A 6 0.76 12.02 7.65
CA GLU A 6 -0.12 13.04 7.11
C GLU A 6 -0.62 12.64 5.73
N LYS A 7 0.30 12.18 4.88
CA LYS A 7 0.04 11.73 3.52
C LYS A 7 0.18 10.23 3.45
N VAL A 8 -0.85 9.57 2.98
CA VAL A 8 -0.85 8.12 2.76
C VAL A 8 -1.31 7.86 1.33
N ALA A 9 -0.57 7.03 0.63
CA ALA A 9 -0.95 6.51 -0.67
C ALA A 9 -1.00 4.98 -0.64
N ALA A 10 -1.86 4.40 -1.46
CA ALA A 10 -1.90 2.96 -1.71
C ALA A 10 -1.84 2.73 -3.22
N PHE A 11 -0.90 1.93 -3.67
CA PHE A 11 -0.66 1.65 -5.07
C PHE A 11 -0.52 0.16 -5.34
N GLY A 12 -0.69 -0.21 -6.58
CA GLY A 12 -0.50 -1.55 -7.10
C GLY A 12 -0.61 -1.54 -8.61
N CYS A 13 -0.22 -2.62 -9.25
CA CYS A 13 -0.34 -2.81 -10.69
C CYS A 13 -1.31 -3.95 -10.99
N ASP A 14 -2.01 -3.88 -12.11
CA ASP A 14 -2.95 -4.90 -12.57
C ASP A 14 -3.99 -5.24 -11.48
N PHE A 15 -4.04 -6.50 -11.08
CA PHE A 15 -5.00 -6.97 -10.06
C PHE A 15 -4.78 -6.34 -8.68
N SER A 16 -3.58 -5.83 -8.41
CA SER A 16 -3.27 -5.19 -7.13
C SER A 16 -3.86 -3.79 -7.00
N GLU A 17 -4.21 -3.15 -8.11
CA GLU A 17 -4.91 -1.85 -8.12
C GLU A 17 -6.24 -1.92 -7.38
N THR A 18 -6.98 -3.03 -7.57
CA THR A 18 -8.27 -3.22 -6.90
C THR A 18 -8.13 -3.24 -5.38
N ALA A 19 -7.02 -3.75 -4.85
CA ALA A 19 -6.74 -3.73 -3.42
C ALA A 19 -6.46 -2.31 -2.91
N ALA A 20 -5.74 -1.51 -3.67
CA ALA A 20 -5.48 -0.11 -3.32
C ALA A 20 -6.78 0.72 -3.28
N LEU A 21 -7.65 0.55 -4.27
CA LEU A 21 -8.97 1.20 -4.33
C LEU A 21 -9.90 0.74 -3.18
N ASP A 22 -9.90 -0.54 -2.86
CA ASP A 22 -10.68 -1.10 -1.76
C ASP A 22 -10.21 -0.54 -0.41
N LEU A 23 -8.89 -0.50 -0.18
CA LEU A 23 -8.32 0.10 1.02
C LEU A 23 -8.67 1.59 1.13
N GLN A 24 -8.60 2.33 0.02
CA GLN A 24 -8.99 3.74 -0.02
C GLN A 24 -10.43 3.92 0.44
N THR A 25 -11.35 3.11 -0.07
CA THR A 25 -12.76 3.19 0.28
C THR A 25 -12.99 2.91 1.76
N LYS A 26 -12.41 1.83 2.29
CA LYS A 26 -12.54 1.43 3.70
C LYS A 26 -11.96 2.44 4.68
N LEU A 27 -10.83 3.06 4.35
CA LEU A 27 -10.22 4.08 5.20
C LEU A 27 -10.96 5.42 5.12
N ARG A 28 -11.52 5.76 3.97
CA ARG A 28 -12.35 6.96 3.80
C ARG A 28 -13.57 6.92 4.73
N ASP A 29 -14.20 5.76 4.88
CA ASP A 29 -15.34 5.58 5.80
C ASP A 29 -14.94 5.84 7.27
N GLN A 30 -13.65 5.73 7.56
CA GLN A 30 -13.05 6.07 8.85
C GLN A 30 -12.42 7.46 8.88
N ARG A 31 -12.76 8.31 7.91
CA ARG A 31 -12.25 9.68 7.75
C ARG A 31 -10.74 9.78 7.52
N LYS A 32 -10.11 8.70 7.05
CA LYS A 32 -8.73 8.74 6.57
C LYS A 32 -8.73 8.75 5.05
N PHE A 33 -8.33 9.86 4.50
CA PHE A 33 -8.22 10.03 3.05
C PHE A 33 -6.83 9.59 2.61
N ILE A 34 -6.77 8.66 1.66
CA ILE A 34 -5.54 8.20 1.06
C ILE A 34 -5.60 8.40 -0.45
N VAL A 35 -4.44 8.54 -1.07
CA VAL A 35 -4.31 8.68 -2.52
C VAL A 35 -4.14 7.30 -3.14
N THR A 36 -4.81 7.07 -4.25
CA THR A 36 -4.54 5.92 -5.14
C THR A 36 -4.64 6.34 -6.60
N ASN A 37 -4.02 5.61 -7.48
CA ASN A 37 -4.12 5.80 -8.92
C ASN A 37 -3.92 4.46 -9.63
N ILE A 38 -4.65 4.25 -10.74
CA ILE A 38 -4.51 3.07 -11.60
C ILE A 38 -3.44 3.26 -12.69
N ASP A 39 -3.00 4.47 -12.93
CA ASP A 39 -2.00 4.79 -13.93
C ASP A 39 -0.61 4.79 -13.28
N ASP A 40 0.26 3.90 -13.73
CA ASP A 40 1.62 3.72 -13.21
C ASP A 40 2.45 5.00 -13.29
N GLN A 41 2.27 5.79 -14.34
CA GLN A 41 2.97 7.06 -14.49
C GLN A 41 2.56 8.05 -13.39
N LYS A 42 1.28 8.11 -13.09
CA LYS A 42 0.77 8.99 -12.02
C LYS A 42 1.17 8.49 -10.64
N GLN A 43 1.25 7.17 -10.44
CA GLN A 43 1.82 6.59 -9.22
C GLN A 43 3.28 7.02 -9.06
N ALA A 44 4.10 6.87 -10.12
CA ALA A 44 5.50 7.28 -10.13
C ALA A 44 5.68 8.79 -9.90
N ASP A 45 4.84 9.62 -10.52
CA ASP A 45 4.86 11.07 -10.33
C ASP A 45 4.51 11.46 -8.90
N TYR A 46 3.54 10.78 -8.28
CA TYR A 46 3.21 10.99 -6.86
C TYR A 46 4.40 10.65 -5.96
N ILE A 47 5.02 9.48 -6.15
CA ILE A 47 6.14 9.00 -5.35
C ILE A 47 7.34 9.95 -5.48
N ARG A 48 7.64 10.40 -6.69
CA ARG A 48 8.74 11.33 -6.96
C ARG A 48 8.59 12.68 -6.26
N ASN A 49 7.36 13.15 -6.10
CA ASN A 49 7.05 14.44 -5.48
C ASN A 49 6.67 14.31 -4.00
N ALA A 50 6.70 13.10 -3.44
CA ALA A 50 6.36 12.85 -2.04
C ALA A 50 7.51 13.26 -1.10
N ASP A 51 7.14 13.67 0.10
CA ASP A 51 8.06 14.08 1.16
C ASP A 51 8.23 12.98 2.23
N ASP A 52 9.00 13.29 3.26
CA ASP A 52 9.27 12.41 4.40
C ASP A 52 8.04 12.14 5.30
N LYS A 53 6.95 12.90 5.12
CA LYS A 53 5.67 12.70 5.82
C LYS A 53 4.71 11.79 5.05
N THR A 54 5.21 11.11 4.04
CA THR A 54 4.42 10.24 3.17
C THR A 54 4.64 8.77 3.51
N LEU A 55 3.55 8.03 3.66
CA LEU A 55 3.52 6.57 3.71
C LEU A 55 2.96 6.04 2.41
N VAL A 56 3.68 5.16 1.74
CA VAL A 56 3.21 4.44 0.54
C VAL A 56 2.97 2.98 0.91
N ILE A 57 1.74 2.52 0.72
CA ILE A 57 1.34 1.12 0.86
C ILE A 57 1.32 0.52 -0.54
N MET A 58 2.21 -0.44 -0.78
CA MET A 58 2.38 -1.07 -2.08
C MET A 58 1.83 -2.50 -2.07
N PHE A 59 0.83 -2.76 -2.87
CA PHE A 59 0.33 -4.10 -3.15
C PHE A 59 1.07 -4.67 -4.35
N SER A 60 1.96 -5.63 -4.11
CA SER A 60 2.76 -6.27 -5.17
C SER A 60 3.03 -7.72 -4.82
N ASP A 61 2.32 -8.64 -5.46
CA ASP A 61 2.45 -10.07 -5.15
C ASP A 61 3.88 -10.57 -5.32
N SER A 62 4.54 -10.23 -6.42
CA SER A 62 5.94 -10.58 -6.67
C SER A 62 6.96 -9.76 -5.87
N GLY A 63 6.54 -8.62 -5.30
CA GLY A 63 7.43 -7.65 -4.66
C GLY A 63 8.32 -6.88 -5.64
N GLU A 64 8.15 -7.08 -6.95
CA GLU A 64 9.02 -6.50 -7.97
C GLU A 64 8.75 -5.03 -8.30
N TYR A 65 7.61 -4.49 -7.89
CA TYR A 65 7.24 -3.12 -8.24
C TYR A 65 8.33 -2.11 -7.87
N VAL A 66 9.02 -2.34 -6.78
CA VAL A 66 10.12 -1.49 -6.28
C VAL A 66 11.47 -1.87 -6.90
N GLN A 67 11.57 -3.04 -7.53
CA GLN A 67 12.84 -3.63 -7.99
C GLN A 67 13.03 -3.63 -9.51
N ARG A 68 12.00 -3.37 -10.31
CA ARG A 68 12.05 -3.59 -11.76
C ARG A 68 13.04 -2.68 -12.49
N PRO A 69 14.19 -3.20 -12.97
CA PRO A 69 15.09 -2.46 -13.82
C PRO A 69 14.93 -2.74 -15.32
N GLN A 70 13.99 -3.58 -15.78
CA GLN A 70 14.14 -4.18 -17.11
C GLN A 70 12.99 -4.02 -18.12
N ASN A 71 11.91 -3.33 -17.82
CA ASN A 71 10.90 -3.04 -18.85
C ASN A 71 10.70 -1.53 -18.98
N THR A 72 10.69 -1.06 -20.20
CA THR A 72 10.75 0.34 -20.59
C THR A 72 9.68 1.24 -19.96
N ASP A 73 8.54 0.68 -19.57
CA ASP A 73 7.46 1.44 -18.94
C ASP A 73 7.56 1.43 -17.40
N SER A 74 8.12 0.38 -16.81
CA SER A 74 8.32 0.25 -15.36
C SER A 74 9.64 0.87 -14.84
N VAL A 75 10.57 1.19 -15.71
CA VAL A 75 11.82 1.92 -15.37
C VAL A 75 11.50 3.23 -14.65
N ARG A 76 10.40 3.90 -14.99
CA ARG A 76 10.00 5.16 -14.38
C ARG A 76 9.54 4.99 -12.92
N ALA A 77 8.86 3.91 -12.60
CA ALA A 77 8.42 3.66 -11.22
C ALA A 77 9.61 3.37 -10.29
N HIS A 78 10.58 2.57 -10.73
CA HIS A 78 11.79 2.30 -9.96
C HIS A 78 12.57 3.58 -9.63
N TRP A 79 12.76 4.46 -10.61
CA TRP A 79 13.45 5.73 -10.40
C TRP A 79 12.70 6.68 -9.46
N ALA A 80 11.39 6.55 -9.37
CA ALA A 80 10.62 7.34 -8.41
C ALA A 80 11.01 7.03 -6.97
N PHE A 81 11.42 5.80 -6.66
CA PHE A 81 11.81 5.37 -5.32
C PHE A 81 13.25 5.71 -4.93
N GLU A 82 14.16 5.95 -5.88
CA GLU A 82 15.57 6.25 -5.59
C GLU A 82 15.76 7.43 -4.63
N ASN A 83 14.91 8.46 -4.76
CA ASN A 83 14.97 9.67 -3.93
C ASN A 83 13.78 9.77 -2.96
N PHE A 84 12.99 8.71 -2.81
CA PHE A 84 11.85 8.71 -1.92
C PHE A 84 12.32 8.76 -0.46
N ARG A 85 11.79 9.72 0.28
CA ARG A 85 12.17 9.96 1.69
C ARG A 85 11.12 9.51 2.69
N GLY A 86 9.95 9.11 2.22
CA GLY A 86 8.86 8.61 3.05
C GLY A 86 9.10 7.17 3.50
N LYS A 87 8.03 6.49 3.88
CA LYS A 87 8.07 5.08 4.28
C LYS A 87 7.29 4.21 3.32
N ILE A 88 7.80 3.01 3.07
CA ILE A 88 7.19 2.01 2.20
C ILE A 88 6.75 0.82 3.02
N VAL A 89 5.46 0.50 2.92
CA VAL A 89 4.86 -0.75 3.38
C VAL A 89 4.62 -1.62 2.16
N MET A 90 5.31 -2.74 2.05
CA MET A 90 5.11 -3.73 1.00
C MET A 90 4.17 -4.83 1.47
N ILE A 91 3.13 -5.10 0.71
CA ILE A 91 2.20 -6.23 0.91
C ILE A 91 2.43 -7.22 -0.22
N THR A 92 3.04 -8.37 0.08
CA THR A 92 3.58 -9.28 -0.92
C THR A 92 3.55 -10.73 -0.47
N SER A 93 3.62 -11.67 -1.41
CA SER A 93 3.88 -13.08 -1.14
C SER A 93 5.38 -13.44 -1.25
N ASN A 94 6.21 -12.52 -1.71
CA ASN A 94 7.63 -12.73 -1.90
C ASN A 94 8.42 -12.42 -0.62
N PRO A 95 9.03 -13.43 0.06
CA PRO A 95 9.80 -13.20 1.28
C PRO A 95 11.08 -12.38 1.05
N ASP A 96 11.60 -12.35 -0.18
CA ASP A 96 12.80 -11.58 -0.47
C ASP A 96 12.56 -10.06 -0.46
N ALA A 97 11.30 -9.64 -0.50
CA ALA A 97 10.94 -8.22 -0.37
C ALA A 97 11.36 -7.62 0.99
N GLU A 98 11.45 -8.43 2.04
CA GLU A 98 11.94 -7.99 3.36
C GLU A 98 13.43 -7.57 3.32
N LYS A 99 14.19 -8.07 2.36
CA LYS A 99 15.61 -7.76 2.21
C LYS A 99 15.87 -6.50 1.38
N ASN A 100 14.82 -5.95 0.78
CA ASN A 100 14.93 -4.76 -0.04
C ASN A 100 15.12 -3.52 0.84
N PRO A 101 16.24 -2.77 0.70
CA PRO A 101 16.53 -1.60 1.54
C PRO A 101 15.52 -0.45 1.37
N LEU A 102 14.71 -0.46 0.32
CA LEU A 102 13.65 0.53 0.10
C LEU A 102 12.37 0.21 0.88
N VAL A 103 12.23 -1.02 1.41
CA VAL A 103 11.03 -1.47 2.11
C VAL A 103 11.22 -1.30 3.61
N ASP A 104 10.46 -0.41 4.24
CA ASP A 104 10.53 -0.19 5.69
C ASP A 104 9.72 -1.21 6.48
N TYR A 105 8.59 -1.63 5.93
CA TYR A 105 7.71 -2.63 6.55
C TYR A 105 7.24 -3.61 5.48
N CYS A 106 7.34 -4.89 5.78
CA CYS A 106 6.85 -5.94 4.89
C CYS A 106 5.73 -6.72 5.57
N LEU A 107 4.60 -6.83 4.90
CA LEU A 107 3.50 -7.69 5.30
C LEU A 107 3.45 -8.86 4.32
N LEU A 108 3.95 -10.00 4.79
CA LEU A 108 3.98 -11.24 4.00
C LEU A 108 2.68 -12.01 4.15
N TYR A 109 2.17 -12.49 3.03
CA TYR A 109 1.10 -13.46 2.99
C TYR A 109 1.48 -14.68 2.17
N ARG A 110 0.79 -15.78 2.40
CA ARG A 110 0.95 -17.01 1.62
C ARG A 110 -0.31 -17.23 0.80
N HIS A 111 -0.13 -17.58 -0.47
CA HIS A 111 -1.22 -18.01 -1.32
C HIS A 111 -0.92 -19.39 -1.93
N CYS A 112 -1.96 -20.08 -2.34
CA CYS A 112 -1.83 -21.32 -3.07
C CYS A 112 -1.43 -20.99 -4.52
N ARG A 113 -0.28 -21.48 -4.97
CA ARG A 113 0.23 -21.24 -6.33
C ARG A 113 -0.67 -21.81 -7.43
N GLU A 114 -1.51 -22.77 -7.09
CA GLU A 114 -2.45 -23.40 -8.01
C GLU A 114 -3.69 -22.55 -8.28
N VAL A 115 -3.94 -21.54 -7.46
CA VAL A 115 -5.08 -20.62 -7.60
C VAL A 115 -4.55 -19.23 -7.97
N HIS A 116 -4.65 -18.87 -9.23
CA HIS A 116 -4.16 -17.59 -9.76
C HIS A 116 -5.00 -16.37 -9.34
N THR A 117 -5.55 -16.36 -8.13
CA THR A 117 -6.30 -15.20 -7.66
C THR A 117 -5.79 -14.70 -6.32
N HIS A 118 -5.11 -13.57 -6.33
CA HIS A 118 -4.73 -12.83 -5.12
C HIS A 118 -5.88 -11.97 -4.59
N ARG A 119 -6.98 -11.84 -5.34
CA ARG A 119 -8.08 -10.92 -5.05
C ARG A 119 -8.74 -11.18 -3.71
N ILE A 120 -9.01 -12.45 -3.39
CA ILE A 120 -9.63 -12.83 -2.10
C ILE A 120 -8.68 -12.48 -0.95
N LEU A 121 -7.40 -12.78 -1.10
CA LEU A 121 -6.41 -12.46 -0.08
C LEU A 121 -6.25 -10.96 0.12
N TYR A 122 -6.23 -10.20 -0.96
CA TYR A 122 -6.19 -8.75 -0.88
C TYR A 122 -7.43 -8.17 -0.21
N ALA A 123 -8.63 -8.69 -0.51
CA ALA A 123 -9.85 -8.26 0.15
C ALA A 123 -9.78 -8.51 1.67
N VAL A 124 -9.31 -9.68 2.08
CA VAL A 124 -9.11 -10.01 3.51
C VAL A 124 -8.06 -9.09 4.15
N LEU A 125 -6.96 -8.82 3.45
CA LEU A 125 -5.89 -7.96 3.96
C LEU A 125 -6.35 -6.51 4.10
N THR A 126 -7.10 -5.98 3.15
CA THR A 126 -7.64 -4.62 3.23
C THR A 126 -8.69 -4.50 4.35
N ASP A 127 -9.54 -5.52 4.56
CA ASP A 127 -10.43 -5.59 5.70
C ASP A 127 -9.66 -5.60 7.02
N LEU A 128 -8.62 -6.42 7.12
CA LEU A 128 -7.79 -6.49 8.32
C LEU A 128 -7.08 -5.17 8.61
N LEU A 129 -6.53 -4.51 7.60
CA LEU A 129 -5.88 -3.21 7.74
C LEU A 129 -6.88 -2.14 8.22
N ALA A 130 -8.07 -2.10 7.61
CA ALA A 130 -9.12 -1.17 7.99
C ALA A 130 -9.63 -1.44 9.40
N TYR A 131 -9.82 -2.71 9.76
CA TYR A 131 -10.19 -3.12 11.11
C TYR A 131 -9.13 -2.72 12.14
N ARG A 132 -7.86 -2.98 11.89
CA ARG A 132 -6.75 -2.59 12.78
C ARG A 132 -6.63 -1.08 12.92
N TYR A 133 -6.89 -0.35 11.87
CA TYR A 133 -6.93 1.11 11.92
C TYR A 133 -8.08 1.59 12.81
N HIS A 134 -9.28 1.01 12.67
CA HIS A 134 -10.43 1.29 13.52
C HIS A 134 -10.14 1.03 14.99
N GLU A 135 -9.62 -0.16 15.32
CA GLU A 135 -9.25 -0.52 16.70
C GLU A 135 -8.21 0.44 17.29
N TYR A 136 -7.26 0.88 16.48
CA TYR A 136 -6.28 1.87 16.90
C TYR A 136 -6.96 3.20 17.25
N LEU A 137 -7.85 3.71 16.41
CA LEU A 137 -8.61 4.94 16.67
C LEU A 137 -9.46 4.80 17.93
N ARG A 138 -10.10 3.66 18.11
CA ARG A 138 -10.92 3.36 19.30
C ARG A 138 -10.08 3.34 20.57
N SER A 139 -8.94 2.68 20.57
CA SER A 139 -8.03 2.61 21.71
C SER A 139 -7.51 3.97 22.15
N ARG A 140 -7.39 4.90 21.19
CA ARG A 140 -6.97 6.29 21.43
C ARG A 140 -8.14 7.23 21.76
N LYS A 141 -9.39 6.71 21.86
CA LYS A 141 -10.61 7.51 22.08
C LYS A 141 -10.81 8.61 21.01
N LEU A 142 -10.28 8.38 19.81
CA LEU A 142 -10.35 9.31 18.69
C LEU A 142 -11.63 9.15 17.89
N LEU A 143 -12.32 8.02 18.06
CA LEU A 143 -13.67 7.82 17.53
C LEU A 143 -14.65 8.48 18.52
N LYS A 144 -15.40 9.46 18.05
CA LYS A 144 -16.60 9.86 18.74
C LYS A 144 -17.57 8.68 18.64
N GLU A 145 -18.02 8.18 19.77
CA GLU A 145 -19.13 7.22 19.79
C GLU A 145 -20.30 7.86 19.05
N ASN A 146 -20.55 7.41 17.83
CA ASN A 146 -21.82 7.67 17.17
C ASN A 146 -22.85 6.84 17.95
N ARG A 147 -23.43 7.41 18.98
CA ARG A 147 -24.69 6.91 19.54
C ARG A 147 -25.75 7.16 18.47
N ILE A 148 -26.18 6.08 17.81
CA ILE A 148 -27.48 5.99 17.16
C ILE A 148 -28.50 5.77 18.25
#